data_6905902f240a6b0349b6e1f074f4a763
#
_entry.id   6905902f240a6b0349b6e1f074f4a763
#
_cell.length_a   1.000
_cell.length_b   1.000
_cell.length_c   1.000
_cell.angle_alpha   90.00
_cell.angle_beta   90.00
_cell.angle_gamma   90.00
#
_symmetry.space_group_name_H-M   'P 1'
#
loop_
_entity.id
_entity.type
_entity.pdbx_description
1 polymer ?
#
loop_
_entity_poly.entity_id
_entity_poly.type
_entity_poly.pdbx_seq_one_letter_code
_entity_poly.pdbx_strand_id
1 'polypeptide(L)'
;MLRIAASLVVALALPAPASTAAAAQGQTARATPASSPRARLAPLFTRAKTDPAGVVPLILEGSAALAALEGPDWKLLADTLEPYCARAFFSPERLPGMEQLGLALHTVKAGEVPERIAKRYKTGAGLFEYLNEGYDERRLREGQTLKVLDLSAGGLEIEVKRGAYRLAVHRVLPGGGRALVLCVPVGLGAPDSPTPLGKTSITLRARDPAWTDPETKTVYPPGDPGNVLGGYWIALDSEGIGRKGIGLHGFTGDVVANWIEQPASHGCVRMLQHDIDRVFDIAIEGTRVAIEP
;
A
#
# COMPACT_ATOMS: atom_id res chain seq x y z
N MET A 1 -75.35 22.19 -35.62
CA MET A 1 -76.58 21.35 -35.40
C MET A 1 -76.17 20.00 -34.85
N LEU A 2 -76.66 19.62 -33.86
CA LEU A 2 -77.16 18.40 -33.18
C LEU A 2 -76.48 18.18 -31.82
N ARG A 3 -77.28 18.40 -30.78
CA ARG A 3 -77.06 18.04 -29.40
C ARG A 3 -77.40 16.58 -29.21
N ILE A 4 -76.60 15.81 -28.52
CA ILE A 4 -77.00 14.54 -27.90
C ILE A 4 -76.59 14.55 -26.45
N ALA A 5 -77.60 14.37 -25.60
CA ALA A 5 -77.49 14.33 -24.16
C ALA A 5 -76.94 12.97 -23.71
N ALA A 6 -76.06 12.99 -22.68
CA ALA A 6 -75.63 11.78 -22.00
C ALA A 6 -76.28 11.68 -20.60
N SER A 7 -77.02 10.61 -20.39
CA SER A 7 -77.68 10.29 -19.13
C SER A 7 -76.72 9.84 -18.04
N LEU A 8 -76.90 10.38 -16.84
CA LEU A 8 -76.18 10.04 -15.64
C LEU A 8 -76.88 8.81 -14.98
N VAL A 9 -76.14 7.69 -14.90
CA VAL A 9 -76.58 6.53 -14.09
C VAL A 9 -75.80 6.56 -12.75
N VAL A 10 -76.58 6.82 -11.66
CA VAL A 10 -76.05 6.73 -10.30
C VAL A 10 -76.22 5.29 -9.84
N ALA A 11 -75.11 4.60 -9.61
CA ALA A 11 -75.07 3.29 -8.99
C ALA A 11 -74.77 3.44 -7.49
N LEU A 12 -75.81 3.06 -6.66
CA LEU A 12 -75.65 2.92 -5.20
C LEU A 12 -74.80 1.69 -4.90
N ALA A 13 -73.60 1.89 -4.30
CA ALA A 13 -72.80 0.82 -3.74
C ALA A 13 -73.09 0.57 -2.27
N LEU A 14 -73.46 -0.66 -1.94
CA LEU A 14 -73.65 -1.17 -0.57
C LEU A 14 -72.31 -1.39 0.11
N PRO A 15 -72.11 -1.16 1.41
CA PRO A 15 -70.89 -1.40 2.12
C PRO A 15 -70.60 -2.90 2.34
N ALA A 16 -69.42 -3.35 2.02
CA ALA A 16 -68.89 -4.69 2.31
C ALA A 16 -68.46 -4.80 3.77
N PRO A 17 -68.57 -5.99 4.41
CA PRO A 17 -68.22 -6.17 5.82
C PRO A 17 -66.69 -6.08 6.05
N ALA A 18 -66.28 -5.42 7.12
CA ALA A 18 -64.90 -5.28 7.58
C ALA A 18 -64.33 -6.64 7.99
N SER A 19 -63.34 -7.11 7.22
CA SER A 19 -62.52 -8.25 7.62
C SER A 19 -61.40 -7.77 8.55
N THR A 20 -61.47 -8.20 9.81
CA THR A 20 -60.41 -8.03 10.80
C THR A 20 -59.21 -8.96 10.46
N ALA A 21 -58.28 -8.47 9.64
CA ALA A 21 -57.00 -9.14 9.48
C ALA A 21 -56.08 -8.75 10.64
N ALA A 22 -55.83 -9.70 11.53
CA ALA A 22 -54.84 -9.57 12.58
C ALA A 22 -53.43 -9.34 11.91
N ALA A 23 -52.85 -8.17 12.14
CA ALA A 23 -51.51 -7.86 11.76
C ALA A 23 -50.54 -8.73 12.56
N ALA A 24 -50.03 -9.80 11.95
CA ALA A 24 -48.85 -10.48 12.44
C ALA A 24 -47.65 -9.50 12.31
N GLN A 25 -47.28 -8.90 13.42
CA GLN A 25 -46.04 -8.15 13.54
C GLN A 25 -44.87 -9.16 13.35
N GLY A 26 -44.40 -9.31 12.12
CA GLY A 26 -43.14 -9.93 11.85
C GLY A 26 -42.04 -9.08 12.50
N GLN A 27 -41.52 -9.55 13.63
CA GLN A 27 -40.24 -9.05 14.15
C GLN A 27 -39.16 -9.36 13.09
N THR A 28 -38.90 -8.36 12.26
CA THR A 28 -37.66 -8.37 11.47
C THR A 28 -36.53 -8.40 12.49
N ALA A 29 -35.80 -9.53 12.53
CA ALA A 29 -34.60 -9.67 13.32
C ALA A 29 -33.70 -8.48 12.94
N ARG A 30 -33.47 -7.58 13.88
CA ARG A 30 -32.59 -6.44 13.77
C ARG A 30 -31.20 -7.04 13.55
N ALA A 31 -30.68 -6.99 12.31
CA ALA A 31 -29.34 -7.38 12.02
C ALA A 31 -28.41 -6.62 12.98
N THR A 32 -27.69 -7.33 13.80
CA THR A 32 -26.68 -6.77 14.70
C THR A 32 -25.77 -5.92 13.82
N PRO A 33 -25.53 -4.63 14.11
CA PRO A 33 -24.66 -3.80 13.29
C PRO A 33 -23.31 -4.51 13.21
N ALA A 34 -22.86 -4.82 11.98
CA ALA A 34 -21.57 -5.47 11.77
C ALA A 34 -20.52 -4.62 12.47
N SER A 35 -19.80 -5.21 13.42
CA SER A 35 -18.76 -4.50 14.18
C SER A 35 -17.77 -3.89 13.20
N SER A 36 -17.33 -2.64 13.44
CA SER A 36 -16.38 -1.97 12.58
C SER A 36 -15.13 -2.86 12.35
N PRO A 37 -14.45 -2.77 11.20
CA PRO A 37 -13.21 -3.54 10.94
C PRO A 37 -12.21 -3.45 12.10
N ARG A 38 -12.09 -2.26 12.70
CA ARG A 38 -11.21 -2.03 13.85
C ARG A 38 -11.65 -2.81 15.09
N ALA A 39 -12.95 -2.90 15.37
CA ALA A 39 -13.46 -3.68 16.50
C ALA A 39 -13.21 -5.18 16.31
N ARG A 40 -13.34 -5.70 15.09
CA ARG A 40 -13.02 -7.10 14.76
C ARG A 40 -11.53 -7.41 14.91
N LEU A 41 -10.64 -6.46 14.59
CA LEU A 41 -9.19 -6.63 14.68
C LEU A 41 -8.64 -6.41 16.10
N ALA A 42 -9.41 -5.83 17.03
CA ALA A 42 -8.95 -5.51 18.37
C ALA A 42 -8.31 -6.71 19.13
N PRO A 43 -8.86 -7.92 19.10
CA PRO A 43 -8.23 -9.10 19.74
C PRO A 43 -6.88 -9.44 19.11
N LEU A 44 -6.73 -9.29 17.79
CA LEU A 44 -5.47 -9.56 17.07
C LEU A 44 -4.41 -8.52 17.43
N PHE A 45 -4.76 -7.24 17.51
CA PHE A 45 -3.85 -6.20 17.99
C PHE A 45 -3.38 -6.49 19.42
N THR A 46 -4.29 -6.89 20.30
CA THR A 46 -3.95 -7.25 21.69
C THR A 46 -2.95 -8.41 21.72
N ARG A 47 -3.21 -9.46 20.94
CA ARG A 47 -2.33 -10.62 20.86
C ARG A 47 -0.96 -10.27 20.27
N ALA A 48 -0.92 -9.57 19.16
CA ALA A 48 0.33 -9.23 18.45
C ALA A 48 1.28 -8.35 19.27
N LYS A 49 0.78 -7.63 20.29
CA LYS A 49 1.62 -6.83 21.23
C LYS A 49 2.45 -7.72 22.15
N THR A 50 1.97 -8.88 22.55
CA THR A 50 2.57 -9.73 23.58
C THR A 50 3.04 -11.09 23.05
N ASP A 51 2.48 -11.54 21.91
CA ASP A 51 2.76 -12.85 21.31
C ASP A 51 3.21 -12.68 19.85
N PRO A 52 4.46 -13.02 19.50
CA PRO A 52 4.94 -12.99 18.11
C PRO A 52 4.06 -13.77 17.13
N ALA A 53 3.39 -14.84 17.58
CA ALA A 53 2.47 -15.62 16.75
C ALA A 53 1.17 -14.88 16.38
N GLY A 54 0.91 -13.73 17.01
CA GLY A 54 -0.21 -12.85 16.66
C GLY A 54 0.07 -11.89 15.50
N VAL A 55 1.34 -11.68 15.15
CA VAL A 55 1.74 -10.65 14.17
C VAL A 55 1.29 -11.00 12.76
N VAL A 56 1.59 -12.21 12.29
CA VAL A 56 1.24 -12.65 10.92
C VAL A 56 -0.28 -12.66 10.70
N PRO A 57 -1.12 -13.26 11.57
CA PRO A 57 -2.56 -13.16 11.47
C PRO A 57 -3.09 -11.73 11.45
N LEU A 58 -2.52 -10.83 12.29
CA LEU A 58 -2.92 -9.42 12.30
C LEU A 58 -2.63 -8.74 10.95
N ILE A 59 -1.46 -8.95 10.36
CA ILE A 59 -1.11 -8.38 9.05
C ILE A 59 -2.08 -8.89 7.98
N LEU A 60 -2.35 -10.18 7.92
CA LEU A 60 -3.22 -10.79 6.91
C LEU A 60 -4.67 -10.28 7.02
N GLU A 61 -5.26 -10.35 8.21
CA GLU A 61 -6.65 -9.93 8.43
C GLU A 61 -6.80 -8.40 8.35
N GLY A 62 -5.81 -7.66 8.86
CA GLY A 62 -5.77 -6.21 8.75
C GLY A 62 -5.68 -5.75 7.28
N SER A 63 -4.84 -6.42 6.48
CA SER A 63 -4.72 -6.12 5.05
C SER A 63 -5.99 -6.45 4.27
N ALA A 64 -6.67 -7.55 4.62
CA ALA A 64 -7.96 -7.88 4.04
C ALA A 64 -9.03 -6.83 4.39
N ALA A 65 -9.00 -6.29 5.61
CA ALA A 65 -9.90 -5.23 6.04
C ALA A 65 -9.62 -3.90 5.32
N LEU A 66 -8.35 -3.57 5.03
CA LEU A 66 -7.96 -2.37 4.26
C LEU A 66 -8.62 -2.33 2.87
N ALA A 67 -8.83 -3.49 2.23
CA ALA A 67 -9.44 -3.57 0.90
C ALA A 67 -10.89 -3.05 0.85
N ALA A 68 -11.56 -2.95 2.00
CA ALA A 68 -12.94 -2.47 2.13
C ALA A 68 -13.03 -1.06 2.75
N LEU A 69 -11.91 -0.39 2.96
CA LEU A 69 -11.84 0.94 3.59
C LEU A 69 -11.32 1.99 2.63
N GLU A 70 -11.72 3.24 2.88
CA GLU A 70 -11.25 4.42 2.14
C GLU A 70 -11.00 5.59 3.09
N GLY A 71 -10.36 6.64 2.60
CA GLY A 71 -10.16 7.89 3.30
C GLY A 71 -9.52 7.75 4.68
N PRO A 72 -10.03 8.46 5.72
CA PRO A 72 -9.43 8.48 7.05
C PRO A 72 -9.39 7.11 7.75
N ASP A 73 -10.39 6.25 7.52
CA ASP A 73 -10.44 4.92 8.13
C ASP A 73 -9.38 3.98 7.53
N TRP A 74 -9.16 4.06 6.22
CA TRP A 74 -8.08 3.35 5.55
C TRP A 74 -6.72 3.80 6.10
N LYS A 75 -6.49 5.13 6.14
CA LYS A 75 -5.24 5.71 6.66
C LYS A 75 -4.96 5.26 8.08
N LEU A 76 -5.96 5.38 8.96
CA LEU A 76 -5.82 5.00 10.37
C LEU A 76 -5.46 3.52 10.54
N LEU A 77 -6.10 2.63 9.80
CA LEU A 77 -5.80 1.20 9.89
C LEU A 77 -4.41 0.90 9.32
N ALA A 78 -4.05 1.46 8.16
CA ALA A 78 -2.76 1.25 7.53
C ALA A 78 -1.61 1.74 8.43
N ASP A 79 -1.72 2.97 8.99
CA ASP A 79 -0.75 3.53 9.93
C ASP A 79 -0.66 2.67 11.23
N THR A 80 -1.77 2.07 11.67
CA THR A 80 -1.77 1.21 12.86
C THR A 80 -1.12 -0.16 12.60
N LEU A 81 -1.19 -0.68 11.37
CA LEU A 81 -0.57 -1.94 10.96
C LEU A 81 0.93 -1.80 10.68
N GLU A 82 1.38 -0.60 10.27
CA GLU A 82 2.76 -0.38 9.82
C GLU A 82 3.83 -0.91 10.79
N PRO A 83 3.78 -0.68 12.12
CA PRO A 83 4.80 -1.20 13.03
C PRO A 83 4.91 -2.74 13.03
N TYR A 84 3.80 -3.44 12.81
CA TYR A 84 3.78 -4.91 12.71
C TYR A 84 4.31 -5.38 11.35
N CYS A 85 4.03 -4.63 10.29
CA CYS A 85 4.62 -4.86 8.97
C CYS A 85 6.13 -4.65 9.01
N ALA A 86 6.60 -3.56 9.60
CA ALA A 86 8.04 -3.30 9.79
C ALA A 86 8.72 -4.43 10.58
N ARG A 87 8.07 -4.93 11.64
CA ARG A 87 8.54 -6.06 12.42
C ARG A 87 8.65 -7.35 11.58
N ALA A 88 7.72 -7.59 10.66
CA ALA A 88 7.76 -8.77 9.80
C ALA A 88 8.78 -8.63 8.66
N PHE A 89 8.75 -7.51 7.92
CA PHE A 89 9.43 -7.36 6.63
C PHE A 89 10.74 -6.58 6.69
N PHE A 90 11.03 -5.90 7.82
CA PHE A 90 12.22 -5.06 7.98
C PHE A 90 12.91 -5.29 9.34
N SER A 91 12.85 -6.52 9.85
CA SER A 91 13.61 -6.94 11.02
C SER A 91 14.10 -8.37 10.89
N PRO A 92 15.13 -8.79 11.63
CA PRO A 92 15.63 -10.17 11.61
C PRO A 92 14.71 -11.17 12.32
N GLU A 93 13.64 -10.71 12.95
CA GLU A 93 12.75 -11.57 13.72
C GLU A 93 12.09 -12.64 12.82
N ARG A 94 12.14 -13.88 13.27
CA ARG A 94 11.52 -15.03 12.61
C ARG A 94 10.15 -15.28 13.25
N LEU A 95 9.13 -14.70 12.68
CA LEU A 95 7.76 -14.81 13.19
C LEU A 95 7.14 -16.16 12.84
N PRO A 96 6.40 -16.79 13.77
CA PRO A 96 5.60 -17.98 13.47
C PRO A 96 4.60 -17.71 12.33
N GLY A 97 4.58 -18.56 11.30
CA GLY A 97 3.69 -18.42 10.15
C GLY A 97 4.15 -17.39 9.11
N MET A 98 5.38 -16.86 9.20
CA MET A 98 5.90 -15.85 8.29
C MET A 98 5.89 -16.27 6.81
N GLU A 99 5.88 -17.57 6.52
CA GLU A 99 5.75 -18.12 5.17
C GLU A 99 4.44 -17.71 4.47
N GLN A 100 3.37 -17.46 5.23
CA GLN A 100 2.11 -16.95 4.71
C GLN A 100 2.26 -15.53 4.13
N LEU A 101 3.24 -14.77 4.61
CA LEU A 101 3.61 -13.46 4.08
C LEU A 101 4.65 -13.54 2.96
N GLY A 102 5.10 -14.75 2.58
CA GLY A 102 6.16 -14.98 1.60
C GLY A 102 7.57 -14.82 2.17
N LEU A 103 7.72 -14.72 3.49
CA LEU A 103 9.03 -14.75 4.12
C LEU A 103 9.49 -16.19 4.26
N ALA A 104 10.75 -16.47 3.94
CA ALA A 104 11.33 -17.81 3.95
C ALA A 104 12.74 -17.80 4.52
N LEU A 105 13.27 -19.00 4.75
CA LEU A 105 14.67 -19.21 5.11
C LEU A 105 15.41 -19.79 3.92
N HIS A 106 16.49 -19.14 3.51
CA HIS A 106 17.40 -19.58 2.46
C HIS A 106 18.72 -20.03 3.07
N THR A 107 19.15 -21.25 2.76
CA THR A 107 20.50 -21.72 3.09
C THR A 107 21.43 -21.40 1.93
N VAL A 108 22.44 -20.59 2.18
CA VAL A 108 23.46 -20.17 1.21
C VAL A 108 24.24 -21.37 0.70
N LYS A 109 24.34 -21.49 -0.62
CA LYS A 109 25.11 -22.56 -1.29
C LYS A 109 26.47 -22.07 -1.70
N ALA A 110 27.40 -23.01 -1.97
CA ALA A 110 28.72 -22.70 -2.47
C ALA A 110 28.67 -21.76 -3.71
N GLY A 111 29.40 -20.66 -3.65
CA GLY A 111 29.50 -19.68 -4.75
C GLY A 111 28.27 -18.81 -4.98
N GLU A 112 27.27 -18.82 -4.08
CA GLU A 112 26.19 -17.85 -4.15
C GLU A 112 26.65 -16.48 -3.64
N VAL A 113 26.15 -15.44 -4.30
CA VAL A 113 26.36 -14.04 -3.93
C VAL A 113 25.00 -13.38 -3.68
N PRO A 114 24.92 -12.30 -2.89
CA PRO A 114 23.67 -11.67 -2.51
C PRO A 114 22.74 -11.35 -3.68
N GLU A 115 23.29 -10.79 -4.75
CA GLU A 115 22.53 -10.39 -5.94
C GLU A 115 21.89 -11.58 -6.64
N ARG A 116 22.57 -12.75 -6.66
CA ARG A 116 22.02 -13.97 -7.25
C ARG A 116 20.87 -14.53 -6.40
N ILE A 117 21.02 -14.49 -5.07
CA ILE A 117 19.97 -14.89 -4.14
C ILE A 117 18.77 -13.93 -4.30
N ALA A 118 18.99 -12.62 -4.25
CA ALA A 118 17.94 -11.61 -4.42
C ALA A 118 17.19 -11.77 -5.74
N LYS A 119 17.93 -11.97 -6.85
CA LYS A 119 17.32 -12.22 -8.18
C LYS A 119 16.42 -13.47 -8.20
N ARG A 120 16.83 -14.57 -7.51
CA ARG A 120 16.00 -15.78 -7.37
C ARG A 120 14.67 -15.47 -6.70
N TYR A 121 14.68 -14.66 -5.67
CA TYR A 121 13.51 -14.29 -4.89
C TYR A 121 12.78 -13.05 -5.43
N LYS A 122 13.25 -12.47 -6.54
CA LYS A 122 12.69 -11.26 -7.18
C LYS A 122 12.61 -10.05 -6.23
N THR A 123 13.64 -9.85 -5.43
CA THR A 123 13.76 -8.75 -4.47
C THR A 123 15.10 -8.05 -4.63
N GLY A 124 15.32 -6.90 -3.95
CA GLY A 124 16.61 -6.24 -3.87
C GLY A 124 17.53 -6.88 -2.82
N ALA A 125 18.84 -6.90 -3.09
CA ALA A 125 19.81 -7.46 -2.16
C ALA A 125 19.93 -6.64 -0.86
N GLY A 126 19.70 -5.31 -0.90
CA GLY A 126 19.69 -4.45 0.28
C GLY A 126 18.68 -4.86 1.35
N LEU A 127 17.60 -5.54 0.96
CA LEU A 127 16.63 -6.06 1.92
C LEU A 127 17.24 -7.05 2.93
N PHE A 128 18.34 -7.74 2.57
CA PHE A 128 18.97 -8.71 3.47
C PHE A 128 19.58 -8.06 4.72
N GLU A 129 19.96 -6.79 4.64
CA GLU A 129 20.48 -6.02 5.78
C GLU A 129 19.41 -5.83 6.86
N TYR A 130 18.15 -5.61 6.45
CA TYR A 130 17.04 -5.51 7.40
C TYR A 130 16.62 -6.88 7.96
N LEU A 131 16.64 -7.90 7.11
CA LEU A 131 16.11 -9.22 7.47
C LEU A 131 17.06 -10.09 8.27
N ASN A 132 18.36 -9.74 8.33
CA ASN A 132 19.38 -10.60 8.95
C ASN A 132 20.34 -9.78 9.81
N GLU A 133 20.29 -10.01 11.10
CA GLU A 133 21.20 -9.37 12.06
C GLU A 133 22.65 -9.70 11.75
N GLY A 134 23.52 -8.68 11.74
CA GLY A 134 24.95 -8.84 11.46
C GLY A 134 25.25 -9.29 10.02
N TYR A 135 24.31 -9.10 9.09
CA TYR A 135 24.54 -9.38 7.68
C TYR A 135 25.70 -8.51 7.14
N ASP A 136 26.60 -9.18 6.42
CA ASP A 136 27.68 -8.55 5.69
C ASP A 136 27.77 -9.18 4.29
N GLU A 137 27.44 -8.43 3.25
CA GLU A 137 27.41 -8.90 1.86
C GLU A 137 28.75 -9.50 1.41
N ARG A 138 29.88 -8.99 1.97
CA ARG A 138 31.26 -9.42 1.63
C ARG A 138 31.67 -10.68 2.37
N ARG A 139 30.89 -11.11 3.36
CA ARG A 139 31.19 -12.25 4.24
C ARG A 139 30.13 -13.34 4.24
N LEU A 140 29.39 -13.43 3.13
CA LEU A 140 28.42 -14.49 2.95
C LEU A 140 29.10 -15.87 2.97
N ARG A 141 28.58 -16.81 3.77
CA ARG A 141 29.20 -18.14 3.96
C ARG A 141 28.25 -19.23 3.51
N GLU A 142 28.82 -20.27 2.88
CA GLU A 142 28.09 -21.51 2.63
C GLU A 142 27.51 -22.07 3.94
N GLY A 143 26.27 -22.56 3.90
CA GLY A 143 25.53 -23.04 5.05
C GLY A 143 24.89 -21.95 5.92
N GLN A 144 25.21 -20.67 5.70
CA GLN A 144 24.55 -19.58 6.41
C GLN A 144 23.05 -19.54 6.04
N THR A 145 22.20 -19.34 7.05
CA THR A 145 20.75 -19.23 6.85
C THR A 145 20.35 -17.75 6.84
N LEU A 146 19.79 -17.28 5.72
CA LEU A 146 19.23 -15.96 5.55
C LEU A 146 17.70 -16.00 5.60
N LYS A 147 17.09 -15.04 6.31
CA LYS A 147 15.68 -14.70 6.12
C LYS A 147 15.55 -13.92 4.81
N VAL A 148 14.63 -14.30 3.97
CA VAL A 148 14.40 -13.70 2.64
C VAL A 148 12.93 -13.43 2.43
N LEU A 149 12.59 -12.47 1.56
CA LEU A 149 11.24 -12.27 1.05
C LEU A 149 11.14 -12.90 -0.34
N ASP A 150 10.29 -13.91 -0.48
CA ASP A 150 10.06 -14.59 -1.75
C ASP A 150 8.88 -13.95 -2.51
N LEU A 151 9.19 -13.24 -3.57
CA LEU A 151 8.26 -12.58 -4.47
C LEU A 151 8.08 -13.35 -5.80
N SER A 152 8.60 -14.57 -5.90
CA SER A 152 8.52 -15.39 -7.13
C SER A 152 7.07 -15.75 -7.51
N ALA A 153 6.19 -15.87 -6.52
CA ALA A 153 4.76 -16.06 -6.69
C ALA A 153 3.99 -14.82 -6.25
N GLY A 154 3.52 -13.99 -7.18
CA GLY A 154 2.66 -12.84 -6.94
C GLY A 154 3.35 -11.47 -7.08
N GLY A 155 4.51 -11.25 -6.49
CA GLY A 155 5.23 -9.98 -6.56
C GLY A 155 4.74 -8.90 -5.58
N LEU A 156 5.06 -7.65 -5.90
CA LEU A 156 4.64 -6.46 -5.14
C LEU A 156 3.76 -5.55 -5.99
N GLU A 157 2.93 -4.78 -5.30
CA GLU A 157 2.19 -3.63 -5.83
C GLU A 157 2.41 -2.43 -4.92
N ILE A 158 2.58 -1.27 -5.53
CA ILE A 158 2.66 0.01 -4.82
C ILE A 158 1.35 0.76 -5.07
N GLU A 159 0.79 1.32 -4.02
CA GLU A 159 -0.42 2.13 -4.05
C GLU A 159 -0.10 3.50 -3.43
N VAL A 160 -0.29 4.57 -4.19
CA VAL A 160 -0.17 5.95 -3.69
C VAL A 160 -1.56 6.52 -3.55
N LYS A 161 -2.04 6.70 -2.32
CA LYS A 161 -3.33 7.33 -2.01
C LYS A 161 -3.13 8.82 -1.77
N ARG A 162 -3.48 9.62 -2.77
CA ARG A 162 -3.26 11.07 -2.76
C ARG A 162 -4.00 11.76 -1.61
N GLY A 163 -5.28 11.43 -1.43
CA GLY A 163 -6.10 12.02 -0.37
C GLY A 163 -5.65 11.64 1.05
N ALA A 164 -4.92 10.53 1.21
CA ALA A 164 -4.37 10.10 2.47
C ALA A 164 -2.91 10.54 2.68
N TYR A 165 -2.22 11.03 1.65
CA TYR A 165 -0.78 11.27 1.64
C TYR A 165 0.02 10.05 2.10
N ARG A 166 -0.33 8.87 1.54
CA ARG A 166 0.33 7.60 1.87
C ARG A 166 0.80 6.87 0.63
N LEU A 167 1.97 6.25 0.74
CA LEU A 167 2.42 5.20 -0.14
C LEU A 167 2.35 3.89 0.63
N ALA A 168 1.60 2.93 0.10
CA ALA A 168 1.53 1.57 0.63
C ALA A 168 2.17 0.59 -0.35
N VAL A 169 2.93 -0.36 0.18
CA VAL A 169 3.46 -1.49 -0.58
C VAL A 169 2.73 -2.74 -0.13
N HIS A 170 2.19 -3.48 -1.08
CA HIS A 170 1.46 -4.71 -0.85
C HIS A 170 2.17 -5.89 -1.50
N ARG A 171 2.30 -6.99 -0.77
CA ARG A 171 2.61 -8.28 -1.35
C ARG A 171 1.34 -8.91 -1.92
N VAL A 172 1.38 -9.29 -3.18
CA VAL A 172 0.31 -10.10 -3.79
C VAL A 172 0.49 -11.54 -3.34
N LEU A 173 -0.53 -12.07 -2.65
CA LEU A 173 -0.48 -13.42 -2.08
C LEU A 173 -0.85 -14.48 -3.13
N PRO A 174 -0.26 -15.68 -3.06
CA PRO A 174 -0.72 -16.83 -3.85
C PRO A 174 -2.21 -17.08 -3.60
N GLY A 175 -2.99 -17.29 -4.66
CA GLY A 175 -4.44 -17.52 -4.53
C GLY A 175 -5.29 -16.25 -4.45
N GLY A 176 -4.68 -15.07 -4.53
CA GLY A 176 -5.35 -13.76 -4.46
C GLY A 176 -5.25 -13.12 -3.07
N GLY A 177 -5.70 -11.87 -2.98
CA GLY A 177 -5.52 -11.07 -1.79
C GLY A 177 -4.15 -10.39 -1.73
N ARG A 178 -4.00 -9.49 -0.76
CA ARG A 178 -2.78 -8.68 -0.56
C ARG A 178 -2.43 -8.65 0.93
N ALA A 179 -1.15 -8.63 1.24
CA ALA A 179 -0.64 -8.33 2.58
C ALA A 179 0.10 -7.00 2.55
N LEU A 180 -0.20 -6.11 3.48
CA LEU A 180 0.54 -4.85 3.64
C LEU A 180 1.97 -5.17 4.07
N VAL A 181 2.94 -4.60 3.37
CA VAL A 181 4.37 -4.72 3.65
C VAL A 181 4.89 -3.46 4.31
N LEU A 182 4.43 -2.30 3.82
CA LEU A 182 4.88 -0.98 4.24
C LEU A 182 3.77 0.04 4.01
N CYS A 183 3.59 0.99 4.91
CA CYS A 183 2.76 2.16 4.70
C CYS A 183 3.45 3.39 5.27
N VAL A 184 3.78 4.36 4.40
CA VAL A 184 4.61 5.52 4.79
C VAL A 184 3.97 6.84 4.35
N PRO A 185 4.20 7.92 5.10
CA PRO A 185 3.78 9.26 4.70
C PRO A 185 4.56 9.73 3.48
N VAL A 186 3.91 10.52 2.62
CA VAL A 186 4.53 11.07 1.41
C VAL A 186 4.19 12.54 1.21
N GLY A 187 5.10 13.28 0.59
CA GLY A 187 4.82 14.56 -0.03
C GLY A 187 4.43 14.37 -1.49
N LEU A 188 3.48 15.15 -1.97
CA LEU A 188 2.90 15.02 -3.31
C LEU A 188 3.00 16.31 -4.11
N GLY A 189 2.58 16.26 -5.37
CA GLY A 189 2.57 17.41 -6.28
C GLY A 189 1.67 18.55 -5.80
N ALA A 190 2.16 19.79 -5.96
CA ALA A 190 1.43 21.02 -5.68
C ALA A 190 0.15 21.14 -6.55
N PRO A 191 -0.81 22.00 -6.19
CA PRO A 191 -2.09 22.13 -6.93
C PRO A 191 -1.94 22.47 -8.41
N ASP A 192 -0.91 23.23 -8.78
CA ASP A 192 -0.56 23.60 -10.16
C ASP A 192 0.24 22.52 -10.90
N SER A 193 0.77 21.54 -10.17
CA SER A 193 1.55 20.43 -10.71
C SER A 193 1.26 19.11 -9.95
N PRO A 194 -0.01 18.65 -9.91
CA PRO A 194 -0.41 17.54 -9.06
C PRO A 194 0.28 16.22 -9.48
N THR A 195 0.50 15.35 -8.53
CA THR A 195 0.89 13.97 -8.81
C THR A 195 -0.20 13.32 -9.68
N PRO A 196 0.13 12.82 -10.89
CA PRO A 196 -0.89 12.32 -11.81
C PRO A 196 -1.56 11.04 -11.28
N LEU A 197 -2.85 10.89 -11.57
CA LEU A 197 -3.57 9.64 -11.27
C LEU A 197 -3.33 8.63 -12.39
N GLY A 198 -3.40 7.35 -12.05
CA GLY A 198 -3.37 6.27 -13.04
C GLY A 198 -2.63 5.03 -12.56
N LYS A 199 -2.50 4.06 -13.46
CA LYS A 199 -1.77 2.82 -13.24
C LYS A 199 -0.51 2.82 -14.09
N THR A 200 0.61 2.52 -13.48
CA THR A 200 1.93 2.57 -14.10
C THR A 200 2.83 1.44 -13.56
N SER A 201 4.08 1.44 -13.91
CA SER A 201 5.09 0.52 -13.39
C SER A 201 6.43 1.22 -13.20
N ILE A 202 7.30 0.62 -12.40
CA ILE A 202 8.69 1.07 -12.26
C ILE A 202 9.47 0.69 -13.51
N THR A 203 10.13 1.67 -14.14
CA THR A 203 10.93 1.47 -15.36
C THR A 203 12.43 1.56 -15.13
N LEU A 204 12.86 2.26 -14.09
CA LEU A 204 14.27 2.46 -13.75
C LEU A 204 14.42 2.67 -12.25
N ARG A 205 15.50 2.15 -11.70
CA ARG A 205 15.95 2.42 -10.33
C ARG A 205 17.39 2.89 -10.36
N ALA A 206 17.67 4.03 -9.77
CA ALA A 206 19.02 4.58 -9.69
C ALA A 206 19.38 4.92 -8.24
N ARG A 207 20.55 4.48 -7.81
CA ARG A 207 21.20 4.91 -6.56
C ARG A 207 22.15 6.06 -6.89
N ASP A 208 22.17 7.05 -6.03
CA ASP A 208 23.00 8.26 -6.18
C ASP A 208 22.91 8.88 -7.60
N PRO A 209 21.70 9.18 -8.11
CA PRO A 209 21.55 9.78 -9.43
C PRO A 209 21.99 11.24 -9.42
N ALA A 210 22.46 11.76 -10.56
CA ALA A 210 22.48 13.20 -10.77
C ALA A 210 21.03 13.72 -10.86
N TRP A 211 20.79 14.92 -10.35
CA TRP A 211 19.51 15.58 -10.43
C TRP A 211 19.57 16.83 -11.33
N THR A 212 18.60 16.95 -12.21
CA THR A 212 18.43 18.17 -13.02
C THR A 212 17.23 18.94 -12.48
N ASP A 213 17.47 20.15 -12.00
CA ASP A 213 16.43 21.06 -11.55
C ASP A 213 15.45 21.33 -12.70
N PRO A 214 14.15 21.07 -12.53
CA PRO A 214 13.17 21.26 -13.61
C PRO A 214 12.98 22.73 -14.00
N GLU A 215 13.30 23.69 -13.12
CA GLU A 215 13.14 25.13 -13.37
C GLU A 215 14.40 25.74 -13.98
N THR A 216 15.53 25.60 -13.29
CA THR A 216 16.78 26.25 -13.67
C THR A 216 17.58 25.46 -14.71
N LYS A 217 17.27 24.19 -14.94
CA LYS A 217 18.03 23.20 -15.76
C LYS A 217 19.46 22.97 -15.27
N THR A 218 19.76 23.39 -14.06
CA THR A 218 21.03 23.10 -13.41
C THR A 218 21.14 21.63 -13.09
N VAL A 219 22.30 21.02 -13.38
CA VAL A 219 22.57 19.61 -13.06
C VAL A 219 23.39 19.56 -11.78
N TYR A 220 22.88 18.85 -10.79
CA TYR A 220 23.55 18.59 -9.53
C TYR A 220 24.03 17.13 -9.50
N PRO A 221 25.35 16.89 -9.42
CA PRO A 221 25.89 15.52 -9.38
C PRO A 221 25.55 14.82 -8.05
N PRO A 222 25.78 13.50 -7.95
CA PRO A 222 25.68 12.76 -6.69
C PRO A 222 26.51 13.40 -5.58
N GLY A 223 25.92 13.53 -4.39
CA GLY A 223 26.60 14.11 -3.22
C GLY A 223 26.67 15.65 -3.21
N ASP A 224 26.23 16.33 -4.25
CA ASP A 224 26.10 17.79 -4.25
C ASP A 224 24.99 18.21 -3.28
N PRO A 225 25.21 19.24 -2.41
CA PRO A 225 24.18 19.74 -1.49
C PRO A 225 22.90 20.24 -2.18
N GLY A 226 22.99 20.66 -3.44
CA GLY A 226 21.85 21.06 -4.27
C GLY A 226 21.07 19.87 -4.84
N ASN A 227 21.60 18.63 -4.76
CA ASN A 227 20.89 17.44 -5.20
C ASN A 227 19.88 16.99 -4.14
N VAL A 228 18.62 17.32 -4.36
CA VAL A 228 17.55 17.11 -3.38
C VAL A 228 16.89 15.72 -3.42
N LEU A 229 17.35 14.80 -4.27
CA LEU A 229 16.72 13.48 -4.46
C LEU A 229 16.92 12.49 -3.30
N GLY A 230 17.74 12.82 -2.31
CA GLY A 230 18.01 11.93 -1.17
C GLY A 230 18.66 10.60 -1.53
N GLY A 231 19.49 10.56 -2.60
CA GLY A 231 20.27 9.38 -2.99
C GLY A 231 19.53 8.31 -3.79
N TYR A 232 18.21 8.43 -4.02
CA TYR A 232 17.44 7.44 -4.77
C TYR A 232 16.47 8.06 -5.75
N TRP A 233 16.36 7.41 -6.91
CA TRP A 233 15.34 7.70 -7.92
C TRP A 233 14.70 6.40 -8.42
N ILE A 234 13.38 6.34 -8.37
CA ILE A 234 12.57 5.25 -8.91
C ILE A 234 11.64 5.87 -9.96
N ALA A 235 11.97 5.69 -11.25
CA ALA A 235 11.20 6.25 -12.35
C ALA A 235 9.92 5.45 -12.60
N LEU A 236 8.84 6.16 -12.89
CA LEU A 236 7.56 5.59 -13.29
C LEU A 236 7.35 5.73 -14.80
N ASP A 237 6.75 4.70 -15.42
CA ASP A 237 6.33 4.77 -16.80
C ASP A 237 5.29 5.87 -17.01
N SER A 238 5.47 6.64 -18.08
CA SER A 238 4.57 7.74 -18.39
C SER A 238 3.26 7.32 -19.09
N GLU A 239 3.19 6.12 -19.67
CA GLU A 239 2.05 5.70 -20.46
C GLU A 239 0.74 5.70 -19.64
N GLY A 240 0.76 5.05 -18.49
CA GLY A 240 -0.45 4.91 -17.66
C GLY A 240 -0.84 6.12 -16.84
N ILE A 241 0.06 7.11 -16.70
CA ILE A 241 -0.15 8.34 -15.92
C ILE A 241 -0.11 9.62 -16.75
N GLY A 242 0.14 9.52 -18.06
CA GLY A 242 0.10 10.64 -19.00
C GLY A 242 1.16 11.72 -18.79
N ARG A 243 2.18 11.49 -17.94
CA ARG A 243 3.19 12.50 -17.59
C ARG A 243 4.58 11.88 -17.44
N LYS A 244 5.55 12.46 -18.17
CA LYS A 244 6.97 12.07 -18.08
C LYS A 244 7.66 12.70 -16.87
N GLY A 245 8.74 12.05 -16.40
CA GLY A 245 9.59 12.58 -15.34
C GLY A 245 8.97 12.49 -13.93
N ILE A 246 7.94 11.64 -13.76
CA ILE A 246 7.38 11.32 -12.45
C ILE A 246 8.11 10.13 -11.85
N GLY A 247 8.40 10.20 -10.57
CA GLY A 247 9.06 9.14 -9.83
C GLY A 247 8.83 9.22 -8.33
N LEU A 248 9.40 8.22 -7.65
CA LEU A 248 9.45 8.13 -6.19
C LEU A 248 10.90 8.41 -5.78
N HIS A 249 11.11 9.26 -4.79
CA HIS A 249 12.45 9.63 -4.34
C HIS A 249 12.45 10.14 -2.90
N GLY A 250 13.61 10.19 -2.26
CA GLY A 250 13.82 10.93 -1.02
C GLY A 250 13.73 12.43 -1.26
N PHE A 251 13.75 13.25 -0.20
CA PHE A 251 13.81 14.70 -0.36
C PHE A 251 14.57 15.34 0.79
N THR A 252 15.61 16.11 0.45
CA THR A 252 16.51 16.80 1.38
C THR A 252 16.53 18.31 1.19
N GLY A 253 15.72 18.83 0.26
CA GLY A 253 15.76 20.25 -0.15
C GLY A 253 15.06 21.22 0.79
N ASP A 254 14.35 20.75 1.83
CA ASP A 254 13.66 21.59 2.80
C ASP A 254 13.41 20.81 4.10
N VAL A 255 13.01 21.53 5.17
CA VAL A 255 12.61 20.89 6.43
C VAL A 255 11.37 20.02 6.23
N VAL A 256 11.36 18.86 6.88
CA VAL A 256 10.33 17.82 6.66
C VAL A 256 8.90 18.35 6.79
N ALA A 257 8.64 19.22 7.78
CA ALA A 257 7.31 19.78 8.02
C ALA A 257 6.72 20.58 6.85
N ASN A 258 7.56 21.07 5.94
CA ASN A 258 7.10 21.86 4.79
C ASN A 258 6.64 21.02 3.60
N TRP A 259 6.95 19.73 3.57
CA TRP A 259 6.65 18.89 2.40
C TRP A 259 6.03 17.53 2.71
N ILE A 260 6.26 16.96 3.91
CA ILE A 260 5.64 15.67 4.27
C ILE A 260 4.13 15.84 4.50
N GLU A 261 3.34 14.94 3.95
CA GLU A 261 1.87 15.06 3.94
C GLU A 261 1.36 16.41 3.38
N GLN A 262 2.14 17.03 2.46
CA GLN A 262 1.83 18.31 1.85
C GLN A 262 1.88 18.23 0.33
N PRO A 263 1.10 19.08 -0.38
CA PRO A 263 1.18 19.23 -1.83
C PRO A 263 2.30 20.23 -2.19
N ALA A 264 3.56 19.78 -2.19
CA ALA A 264 4.74 20.64 -2.27
C ALA A 264 5.76 20.27 -3.37
N SER A 265 5.49 19.22 -4.19
CA SER A 265 6.41 18.81 -5.26
C SER A 265 5.91 19.24 -6.65
N HIS A 266 6.78 19.06 -7.67
CA HIS A 266 6.40 19.21 -9.07
C HIS A 266 5.77 17.91 -9.66
N GLY A 267 5.05 17.15 -8.83
CA GLY A 267 4.32 15.95 -9.24
C GLY A 267 4.95 14.63 -8.80
N CYS A 268 6.22 14.61 -8.41
CA CYS A 268 6.85 13.41 -7.86
C CYS A 268 6.35 13.08 -6.44
N VAL A 269 6.52 11.84 -6.04
CA VAL A 269 6.23 11.35 -4.69
C VAL A 269 7.51 11.44 -3.87
N ARG A 270 7.52 12.31 -2.86
CA ARG A 270 8.63 12.53 -1.93
C ARG A 270 8.47 11.69 -0.68
N MET A 271 9.54 11.07 -0.21
CA MET A 271 9.55 10.24 1.00
C MET A 271 10.65 10.68 1.97
N LEU A 272 10.48 10.33 3.23
CA LEU A 272 11.57 10.39 4.21
C LEU A 272 12.69 9.45 3.78
N GLN A 273 13.94 9.76 4.17
CA GLN A 273 15.10 8.99 3.72
C GLN A 273 14.97 7.50 4.06
N HIS A 274 14.67 7.17 5.31
CA HIS A 274 14.52 5.78 5.75
C HIS A 274 13.35 5.03 5.07
N ASP A 275 12.38 5.75 4.52
CA ASP A 275 11.26 5.18 3.80
C ASP A 275 11.61 4.85 2.36
N ILE A 276 12.29 5.79 1.66
CA ILE A 276 12.77 5.52 0.30
C ILE A 276 13.82 4.41 0.27
N ASP A 277 14.68 4.31 1.29
CA ASP A 277 15.64 3.22 1.45
C ASP A 277 14.89 1.87 1.42
N ARG A 278 13.86 1.71 2.27
CA ARG A 278 13.04 0.49 2.33
C ARG A 278 12.31 0.21 1.01
N VAL A 279 11.67 1.22 0.42
CA VAL A 279 10.96 1.06 -0.87
C VAL A 279 11.92 0.67 -1.97
N PHE A 280 13.09 1.30 -2.04
CA PHE A 280 14.13 0.99 -3.03
C PHE A 280 14.62 -0.45 -2.90
N ASP A 281 14.80 -0.95 -1.69
CA ASP A 281 15.35 -2.30 -1.47
C ASP A 281 14.34 -3.43 -1.70
N ILE A 282 13.02 -3.15 -1.68
CA ILE A 282 12.01 -4.17 -1.96
C ILE A 282 11.42 -4.10 -3.36
N ALA A 283 11.22 -2.91 -3.92
CA ALA A 283 10.61 -2.72 -5.22
C ALA A 283 11.62 -2.87 -6.36
N ILE A 284 11.29 -3.60 -7.40
CA ILE A 284 12.13 -3.83 -8.58
C ILE A 284 11.47 -3.26 -9.85
N GLU A 285 12.23 -3.17 -10.93
CA GLU A 285 11.68 -2.82 -12.24
C GLU A 285 10.54 -3.77 -12.64
N GLY A 286 9.47 -3.23 -13.21
CA GLY A 286 8.23 -3.94 -13.50
C GLY A 286 7.25 -4.01 -12.33
N THR A 287 7.60 -3.55 -11.11
CA THR A 287 6.64 -3.43 -10.00
C THR A 287 5.50 -2.49 -10.41
N ARG A 288 4.26 -2.95 -10.27
CA ARG A 288 3.07 -2.16 -10.58
C ARG A 288 2.87 -1.05 -9.55
N VAL A 289 2.46 0.12 -10.04
CA VAL A 289 2.16 1.29 -9.20
C VAL A 289 0.79 1.82 -9.58
N ALA A 290 -0.10 1.99 -8.61
CA ALA A 290 -1.37 2.68 -8.76
C ALA A 290 -1.33 4.00 -8.00
N ILE A 291 -1.66 5.11 -8.66
CA ILE A 291 -1.81 6.42 -8.04
C ILE A 291 -3.29 6.74 -8.05
N GLU A 292 -3.89 6.80 -6.86
CA GLU A 292 -5.32 6.92 -6.63
C GLU A 292 -5.67 8.24 -5.93
N PRO A 293 -6.94 8.66 -5.98
CA PRO A 293 -7.43 9.88 -5.33
C PRO A 293 -7.13 9.99 -3.85
#